data_f82ab9ee46b33ee9fae121b895bb2763
#
_entry.id   f82ab9ee46b33ee9fae121b895bb2763
#
_cell.length_a   1.000
_cell.length_b   1.000
_cell.length_c   1.000
_cell.angle_alpha   90.00
_cell.angle_beta   90.00
_cell.angle_gamma   90.00
#
_symmetry.space_group_name_H-M   'P 1'
#
loop_
_entity.id
_entity.type
_entity.pdbx_description
1 polymer ?
#
loop_
_entity_poly.entity_id
_entity_poly.type
_entity_poly.pdbx_seq_one_letter_code
_entity_poly.pdbx_strand_id
1 'polypeptide(L)' 'MTWTWRLESVEGKELTEPVSPAHGNQSDAESWLGEQWRELAEAGVAQVTLLEAETEIYGPMSLGED' A
#
# COMPACT_ATOMS: atom_id res chain seq x y z
N MET A 1 -6.29 1.38 16.50
CA MET A 1 -5.09 1.69 15.71
C MET A 1 -5.48 1.73 14.26
N THR A 2 -4.82 2.58 13.49
CA THR A 2 -5.14 2.76 12.10
C THR A 2 -4.07 2.12 11.24
N TRP A 3 -4.51 1.28 10.31
CA TRP A 3 -3.61 0.60 9.39
C TRP A 3 -3.81 1.18 8.00
N THR A 4 -2.72 1.60 7.37
CA THR A 4 -2.78 2.17 6.03
C THR A 4 -1.63 1.65 5.20
N TRP A 5 -1.69 1.94 3.90
CA TRP A 5 -0.62 1.59 2.98
C TRP A 5 0.01 2.86 2.44
N ARG A 6 1.34 2.91 2.47
CA ARG A 6 2.07 3.97 1.77
C ARG A 6 2.34 3.47 0.36
N LEU A 7 1.92 4.24 -0.62
CA LEU A 7 2.03 3.86 -2.02
C LEU A 7 3.17 4.62 -2.66
N GLU A 8 4.05 3.90 -3.37
CA GLU A 8 5.23 4.53 -3.96
C GLU A 8 5.39 4.08 -5.40
N SER A 9 5.94 4.98 -6.22
CA SER A 9 6.22 4.69 -7.61
C SER A 9 7.48 3.85 -7.74
N VAL A 10 7.80 3.46 -8.98
CA VAL A 10 8.99 2.67 -9.25
C VAL A 10 10.25 3.41 -8.85
N GLU A 11 10.18 4.73 -8.77
CA GLU A 11 11.32 5.54 -8.37
C GLU A 11 11.41 5.71 -6.84
N GLY A 12 10.48 5.10 -6.11
CA GLY A 12 10.46 5.23 -4.67
C GLY A 12 9.80 6.51 -4.18
N LYS A 13 9.09 7.20 -5.07
CA LYS A 13 8.45 8.45 -4.75
C LYS A 13 7.06 8.19 -4.21
N GLU A 14 6.75 8.78 -3.06
CA GLU A 14 5.45 8.58 -2.44
C GLU A 14 4.36 9.19 -3.31
N LEU A 15 3.30 8.42 -3.53
CA LEU A 15 2.18 8.86 -4.34
C LEU A 15 1.04 9.26 -3.44
N THR A 16 0.39 10.38 -3.77
CA THR A 16 -0.75 10.84 -3.00
C THR A 16 -2.06 10.24 -3.48
N GLU A 17 -2.06 9.67 -4.68
CA GLU A 17 -3.24 9.03 -5.25
C GLU A 17 -2.80 7.79 -6.00
N PRO A 18 -3.59 6.73 -5.94
CA PRO A 18 -4.81 6.60 -5.14
C PRO A 18 -4.50 6.58 -3.65
N VAL A 19 -5.51 6.87 -2.83
CA VAL A 19 -5.33 6.94 -1.40
C VAL A 19 -5.79 5.64 -0.76
N SER A 20 -4.94 5.08 0.09
CA SER A 20 -5.32 3.89 0.85
C SER A 20 -6.26 4.31 1.98
N PRO A 21 -7.43 3.67 2.09
CA PRO A 21 -8.30 3.97 3.23
C PRO A 21 -7.68 3.47 4.52
N ALA A 22 -8.18 3.98 5.63
CA ALA A 22 -7.76 3.51 6.93
C ALA A 22 -8.46 2.19 7.24
N HIS A 23 -7.72 1.25 7.78
CA HIS A 23 -8.25 -0.07 8.12
C HIS A 23 -8.17 -0.28 9.62
N GLY A 24 -9.06 -1.10 10.14
CA GLY A 24 -9.12 -1.33 11.57
C GLY A 24 -8.10 -2.34 12.08
N ASN A 25 -7.55 -3.16 11.19
CA ASN A 25 -6.57 -4.17 11.58
C ASN A 25 -5.76 -4.56 10.36
N GLN A 26 -4.72 -5.34 10.62
CA GLN A 26 -3.80 -5.74 9.56
C GLN A 26 -4.49 -6.64 8.53
N SER A 27 -5.35 -7.53 8.99
CA SER A 27 -6.03 -8.45 8.10
C SER A 27 -6.87 -7.70 7.07
N ASP A 28 -7.59 -6.68 7.53
CA ASP A 28 -8.39 -5.87 6.62
C ASP A 28 -7.50 -5.12 5.63
N ALA A 29 -6.37 -4.61 6.11
CA ALA A 29 -5.45 -3.89 5.23
C ALA A 29 -4.91 -4.82 4.15
N GLU A 30 -4.56 -6.05 4.51
CA GLU A 30 -4.04 -6.98 3.53
C GLU A 30 -5.10 -7.44 2.54
N SER A 31 -6.33 -7.59 3.02
CA SER A 31 -7.43 -7.94 2.12
C SER A 31 -7.67 -6.83 1.10
N TRP A 32 -7.63 -5.58 1.57
CA TRP A 32 -7.80 -4.46 0.67
C TRP A 32 -6.72 -4.46 -0.41
N LEU A 33 -5.46 -4.68 0.00
CA LEU A 33 -4.37 -4.71 -0.96
C LEU A 33 -4.57 -5.84 -1.98
N GLY A 34 -4.99 -7.01 -1.51
CA GLY A 34 -5.21 -8.14 -2.40
C GLY A 34 -6.29 -7.90 -3.42
N GLU A 35 -7.24 -7.03 -3.10
CA GLU A 35 -8.32 -6.71 -4.03
C GLU A 35 -7.96 -5.56 -4.96
N GLN A 36 -7.05 -4.69 -4.53
CA GLN A 36 -6.77 -3.45 -5.24
C GLN A 36 -5.41 -3.42 -5.92
N TRP A 37 -4.58 -4.44 -5.71
CA TRP A 37 -3.20 -4.35 -6.16
C TRP A 37 -3.10 -4.10 -7.68
N ARG A 38 -4.01 -4.68 -8.43
CA ARG A 38 -3.96 -4.52 -9.89
C ARG A 38 -4.26 -3.08 -10.28
N GLU A 39 -5.27 -2.49 -9.65
CA GLU A 39 -5.60 -1.10 -9.95
C GLU A 39 -4.50 -0.17 -9.48
N LEU A 40 -3.88 -0.49 -8.34
CA LEU A 40 -2.76 0.30 -7.87
C LEU A 40 -1.60 0.25 -8.87
N ALA A 41 -1.31 -0.93 -9.37
CA ALA A 41 -0.23 -1.09 -10.34
C ALA A 41 -0.52 -0.28 -11.60
N GLU A 42 -1.77 -0.28 -12.06
CA GLU A 42 -2.15 0.47 -13.24
C GLU A 42 -2.08 1.97 -13.00
N ALA A 43 -2.22 2.39 -11.75
CA ALA A 43 -2.15 3.81 -11.41
C ALA A 43 -0.71 4.29 -11.23
N GLY A 44 0.27 3.39 -11.37
CA GLY A 44 1.66 3.78 -11.25
C GLY A 44 2.29 3.41 -9.92
N VAL A 45 1.57 2.70 -9.06
CA VAL A 45 2.13 2.26 -7.78
C VAL A 45 3.00 1.04 -8.04
N ALA A 46 4.27 1.12 -7.67
CA ALA A 46 5.19 0.02 -7.89
C ALA A 46 5.45 -0.76 -6.61
N GLN A 47 5.29 -0.13 -5.45
CA GLN A 47 5.54 -0.80 -4.19
C GLN A 47 4.70 -0.16 -3.10
N VAL A 48 4.46 -0.91 -2.03
CA VAL A 48 3.64 -0.47 -0.92
C VAL A 48 4.32 -0.83 0.40
N THR A 49 4.07 -0.01 1.41
CA THR A 49 4.57 -0.26 2.76
C THR A 49 3.38 -0.22 3.72
N LEU A 50 3.28 -1.24 4.58
CA LEU A 50 2.20 -1.30 5.55
C LEU A 50 2.58 -0.48 6.78
N LEU A 51 1.66 0.39 7.19
CA LEU A 51 1.87 1.27 8.33
C LEU A 51 0.80 1.03 9.37
N GLU A 52 1.19 1.00 10.63
CA GLU A 52 0.25 1.06 11.76
C GLU A 52 0.44 2.43 12.40
N ALA A 53 -0.62 3.24 12.36
CA ALA A 53 -0.50 4.65 12.68
C ALA A 53 0.58 5.24 11.76
N GLU A 54 1.71 5.61 12.27
CA GLU A 54 2.79 6.13 11.43
C GLU A 54 4.04 5.27 11.49
N THR A 55 3.88 4.05 12.01
CA THR A 55 5.00 3.14 12.17
C THR A 55 5.01 2.13 11.04
N GLU A 56 6.13 2.00 10.35
CA GLU A 56 6.27 1.02 9.29
C GLU A 56 6.32 -0.37 9.89
N ILE A 57 5.37 -1.22 9.52
CA ILE A 57 5.32 -2.58 10.02
C ILE A 57 6.16 -3.48 9.12
N TYR A 58 5.96 -3.38 7.82
CA TYR A 58 6.83 -4.06 6.87
C TYR A 58 6.64 -3.48 5.49
N GLY A 59 7.61 -3.73 4.67
CA GLY A 59 7.66 -3.22 3.32
C GLY A 59 8.99 -2.55 3.07
N PRO A 60 9.14 -1.92 1.92
CA PRO A 60 8.18 -1.91 0.83
C PRO A 60 8.11 -3.26 0.12
N MET A 61 6.92 -3.57 -0.38
CA MET A 61 6.69 -4.78 -1.15
C MET A 61 6.36 -4.40 -2.58
N SER A 62 6.96 -5.11 -3.53
CA SER A 62 6.65 -4.85 -4.93
C SER A 62 5.23 -5.30 -5.26
N LEU A 63 4.58 -4.54 -6.11
CA LEU A 63 3.34 -4.96 -6.72
C LEU A 63 3.66 -5.55 -8.08
N GLY A 64 3.06 -6.56 -8.39
CA GLY A 64 3.26 -7.04 -9.67
C GLY A 64 4.39 -7.96 -9.86
N GLU A 65 4.67 -8.18 -10.63
CA GLU A 65 5.44 -8.97 -10.93
C GLU A 65 6.48 -9.09 -11.37
N ASP A 66 7.00 -9.46 -11.52
CA ASP A 66 7.96 -9.70 -11.97
C ASP A 66 8.60 -9.63 -12.33
#